data_c4e801ed468e5b31f4b344fca4450faa
#
_entry.id   c4e801ed468e5b31f4b344fca4450faa
#
_cell.length_a   1.000
_cell.length_b   1.000
_cell.length_c   1.000
_cell.angle_alpha   90.00
_cell.angle_beta   90.00
_cell.angle_gamma   90.00
#
_symmetry.space_group_name_H-M   'P 1'
#
loop_
_entity.id
_entity.type
_entity.pdbx_description
1 polymer ?
#
loop_
_entity_poly.entity_id
_entity_poly.type
_entity_poly.pdbx_seq_one_letter_code
_entity_poly.pdbx_strand_id
1 'polypeptide(L)'
;VHGYCLAGGTELAQSCDLVYVADNAKIGYPVVRNISPPDNQFFPWIVGMRKAMELMLTGNSMSGKEAVECGFANLSFPEKKLEMEVLKIAKNVAKIPHDVQQINKRSVHRQMEMMGIRAALRAGTELQQLSMHTKSARDFFKMVAEQGLTKALSERDTKYGDYRESEKKKGTD
;
A
#
# COMPACT_ATOMS: atom_id res chain seq x y z
N VAL A 1 0.38 -10.60 -2.38
CA VAL A 1 -0.27 -9.53 -3.14
C VAL A 1 -0.11 -9.77 -4.63
N HIS A 2 -1.19 -9.69 -5.41
CA HIS A 2 -1.19 -9.70 -6.87
C HIS A 2 -2.20 -8.67 -7.39
N GLY A 3 -2.09 -8.30 -8.68
CA GLY A 3 -2.97 -7.29 -9.27
C GLY A 3 -2.82 -5.91 -8.60
N TYR A 4 -3.92 -5.28 -8.26
CA TYR A 4 -3.95 -3.97 -7.61
C TYR A 4 -3.93 -4.06 -6.09
N CYS A 5 -3.00 -3.37 -5.46
CA CYS A 5 -2.89 -3.17 -4.02
C CYS A 5 -2.82 -1.67 -3.75
N LEU A 6 -3.99 -1.02 -3.74
CA LEU A 6 -4.09 0.43 -3.69
C LEU A 6 -4.88 0.88 -2.46
N ALA A 7 -4.58 2.09 -1.96
CA ALA A 7 -5.29 2.69 -0.83
C ALA A 7 -5.34 1.76 0.40
N GLY A 8 -6.51 1.40 0.88
CA GLY A 8 -6.68 0.47 1.99
C GLY A 8 -6.03 -0.90 1.78
N GLY A 9 -5.90 -1.37 0.53
CA GLY A 9 -5.13 -2.58 0.22
C GLY A 9 -3.64 -2.43 0.54
N THR A 10 -3.06 -1.27 0.25
CA THR A 10 -1.68 -0.94 0.62
C THR A 10 -1.52 -0.82 2.13
N GLU A 11 -2.48 -0.21 2.81
CA GLU A 11 -2.49 -0.11 4.28
C GLU A 11 -2.54 -1.49 4.94
N LEU A 12 -3.36 -2.39 4.43
CA LEU A 12 -3.41 -3.76 4.90
C LEU A 12 -2.08 -4.49 4.67
N ALA A 13 -1.50 -4.37 3.47
CA ALA A 13 -0.24 -5.03 3.14
C ALA A 13 0.91 -4.55 4.05
N GLN A 14 1.06 -3.23 4.24
CA GLN A 14 2.11 -2.67 5.09
C GLN A 14 1.91 -2.95 6.58
N SER A 15 0.73 -3.39 7.00
CA SER A 15 0.45 -3.81 8.38
C SER A 15 0.79 -5.29 8.64
N CYS A 16 1.17 -6.04 7.60
CA CYS A 16 1.60 -7.43 7.72
C CYS A 16 3.09 -7.52 8.05
N ASP A 17 3.47 -8.55 8.81
CA ASP A 17 4.88 -8.79 9.15
C ASP A 17 5.71 -9.23 7.94
N LEU A 18 5.10 -9.96 7.01
CA LEU A 18 5.73 -10.48 5.79
C LEU A 18 4.85 -10.17 4.59
N VAL A 19 5.45 -9.60 3.54
CA VAL A 19 4.75 -9.21 2.32
C VAL A 19 5.45 -9.82 1.12
N TYR A 20 4.71 -10.62 0.36
CA TYR A 20 5.15 -11.25 -0.89
C TYR A 20 4.23 -10.81 -2.02
N VAL A 21 4.80 -10.48 -3.17
CA VAL A 21 4.05 -9.82 -4.23
C VAL A 21 4.31 -10.47 -5.60
N ALA A 22 3.37 -10.31 -6.51
CA ALA A 22 3.61 -10.62 -7.92
C ALA A 22 4.50 -9.54 -8.54
N ASP A 23 5.41 -9.94 -9.44
CA ASP A 23 6.33 -9.01 -10.13
C ASP A 23 5.63 -7.81 -10.77
N ASN A 24 4.42 -8.06 -11.30
CA ASN A 24 3.58 -7.10 -12.02
C ASN A 24 2.49 -6.46 -11.13
N ALA A 25 2.48 -6.71 -9.83
CA ALA A 25 1.54 -6.05 -8.92
C ALA A 25 1.67 -4.53 -9.02
N LYS A 26 0.54 -3.82 -8.85
CA LYS A 26 0.51 -2.35 -8.76
C LYS A 26 0.19 -1.95 -7.33
N ILE A 27 1.19 -1.38 -6.65
CA ILE A 27 1.12 -1.07 -5.22
C ILE A 27 1.27 0.43 -5.05
N GLY A 28 0.35 1.09 -4.35
CA GLY A 28 0.42 2.54 -4.18
C GLY A 28 -0.75 3.14 -3.40
N TYR A 29 -0.68 4.45 -3.23
CA TYR A 29 -1.70 5.17 -2.46
C TYR A 29 -2.23 6.40 -3.24
N PRO A 30 -2.99 6.21 -4.34
CA PRO A 30 -3.48 7.32 -5.17
C PRO A 30 -4.49 8.24 -4.45
N VAL A 31 -4.92 7.90 -3.26
CA VAL A 31 -5.81 8.72 -2.41
C VAL A 31 -5.19 10.08 -2.07
N VAL A 32 -3.85 10.16 -1.99
CA VAL A 32 -3.11 11.42 -1.75
C VAL A 32 -3.34 12.48 -2.82
N ARG A 33 -3.82 12.09 -4.00
CA ARG A 33 -4.01 13.02 -5.13
C ARG A 33 -5.12 14.04 -4.89
N ASN A 34 -6.09 13.74 -4.03
CA ASN A 34 -7.18 14.68 -3.77
C ASN A 34 -7.98 14.42 -2.47
N ILE A 35 -7.65 13.41 -1.69
CA ILE A 35 -8.41 13.09 -0.48
C ILE A 35 -7.53 13.23 0.76
N SER A 36 -6.62 12.25 1.00
CA SER A 36 -5.88 12.19 2.27
C SER A 36 -4.59 11.35 2.16
N PRO A 37 -3.64 11.55 3.08
CA PRO A 37 -2.61 10.55 3.35
C PRO A 37 -3.24 9.27 3.95
N PRO A 38 -2.50 8.14 4.04
CA PRO A 38 -2.95 6.95 4.74
C PRO A 38 -3.11 7.23 6.24
N ASP A 39 -4.09 6.59 6.88
CA ASP A 39 -4.27 6.73 8.33
C ASP A 39 -3.25 5.89 9.10
N ASN A 40 -2.81 4.76 8.58
CA ASN A 40 -1.68 4.00 9.12
C ASN A 40 -0.39 4.29 8.31
N GLN A 41 0.24 5.43 8.54
CA GLN A 41 1.41 5.90 7.80
C GLN A 41 2.68 5.10 8.13
N PHE A 42 2.77 3.86 7.63
CA PHE A 42 3.95 3.01 7.79
C PHE A 42 5.06 3.25 6.75
N PHE A 43 4.77 3.94 5.66
CA PHE A 43 5.73 4.12 4.56
C PHE A 43 7.11 4.61 5.02
N PRO A 44 7.26 5.66 5.88
CA PRO A 44 8.59 6.12 6.28
C PRO A 44 9.44 5.05 6.99
N TRP A 45 8.78 4.12 7.68
CA TRP A 45 9.43 3.02 8.41
C TRP A 45 9.87 1.88 7.51
N ILE A 46 9.09 1.62 6.45
CA ILE A 46 9.27 0.47 5.57
C ILE A 46 10.17 0.83 4.38
N VAL A 47 9.90 1.96 3.70
CA VAL A 47 10.60 2.32 2.45
C VAL A 47 11.55 3.51 2.61
N GLY A 48 11.69 4.02 3.83
CA GLY A 48 12.48 5.20 4.13
C GLY A 48 11.81 6.50 3.67
N MET A 49 12.30 7.63 4.21
CA MET A 49 11.67 8.94 4.05
C MET A 49 11.55 9.39 2.59
N ARG A 50 12.58 9.19 1.78
CA ARG A 50 12.59 9.68 0.38
C ARG A 50 11.56 8.97 -0.49
N LYS A 51 11.50 7.63 -0.43
CA LYS A 51 10.51 6.86 -1.19
C LYS A 51 9.10 7.10 -0.66
N ALA A 52 8.93 7.24 0.65
CA ALA A 52 7.67 7.63 1.25
C ALA A 52 7.18 9.00 0.73
N MET A 53 8.07 10.02 0.69
CA MET A 53 7.73 11.33 0.15
C MET A 53 7.37 11.28 -1.35
N GLU A 54 8.11 10.51 -2.14
CA GLU A 54 7.78 10.31 -3.57
C GLU A 54 6.36 9.76 -3.72
N LEU A 55 6.04 8.68 -3.02
CA LEU A 55 4.71 8.06 -3.07
C LEU A 55 3.60 9.01 -2.59
N MET A 56 3.86 9.76 -1.52
CA MET A 56 2.88 10.69 -0.93
C MET A 56 2.66 11.95 -1.77
N LEU A 57 3.66 12.43 -2.49
CA LEU A 57 3.55 13.65 -3.30
C LEU A 57 3.03 13.36 -4.72
N THR A 58 3.24 12.16 -5.24
CA THR A 58 2.83 11.79 -6.60
C THR A 58 1.57 10.94 -6.66
N GLY A 59 1.38 10.09 -5.65
CA GLY A 59 0.38 9.02 -5.67
C GLY A 59 0.67 7.93 -6.71
N ASN A 60 1.88 7.88 -7.26
CA ASN A 60 2.26 6.88 -8.25
C ASN A 60 2.29 5.47 -7.62
N SER A 61 2.07 4.47 -8.46
CA SER A 61 2.26 3.08 -8.06
C SER A 61 3.70 2.62 -8.29
N MET A 62 4.11 1.63 -7.53
CA MET A 62 5.31 0.83 -7.77
C MET A 62 4.91 -0.58 -8.21
N SER A 63 5.74 -1.21 -9.02
CA SER A 63 5.62 -2.63 -9.36
C SER A 63 6.01 -3.52 -8.17
N GLY A 64 5.72 -4.83 -8.25
CA GLY A 64 6.17 -5.76 -7.24
C GLY A 64 7.70 -5.83 -7.12
N LYS A 65 8.43 -5.68 -8.21
CA LYS A 65 9.90 -5.63 -8.20
C LYS A 65 10.42 -4.38 -7.48
N GLU A 66 9.89 -3.20 -7.83
CA GLU A 66 10.23 -1.95 -7.15
C GLU A 66 9.85 -1.98 -5.66
N ALA A 67 8.77 -2.67 -5.31
CA ALA A 67 8.37 -2.86 -3.91
C ALA A 67 9.41 -3.67 -3.11
N VAL A 68 10.07 -4.65 -3.72
CA VAL A 68 11.20 -5.37 -3.10
C VAL A 68 12.43 -4.47 -3.00
N GLU A 69 12.78 -3.75 -4.07
CA GLU A 69 13.95 -2.86 -4.11
C GLU A 69 13.90 -1.77 -3.04
N CYS A 70 12.71 -1.22 -2.76
CA CYS A 70 12.54 -0.19 -1.72
C CYS A 70 12.22 -0.73 -0.33
N GLY A 71 12.11 -2.04 -0.14
CA GLY A 71 11.85 -2.67 1.16
C GLY A 71 10.38 -2.76 1.56
N PHE A 72 9.44 -2.42 0.68
CA PHE A 72 8.01 -2.59 0.95
C PHE A 72 7.59 -4.06 1.00
N ALA A 73 8.20 -4.90 0.16
CA ALA A 73 7.95 -6.33 0.10
C ALA A 73 9.22 -7.13 0.34
N ASN A 74 9.06 -8.32 0.91
CA ASN A 74 10.17 -9.25 1.18
C ASN A 74 10.74 -9.84 -0.11
N LEU A 75 9.86 -10.33 -1.01
CA LEU A 75 10.23 -10.93 -2.30
C LEU A 75 9.09 -10.73 -3.31
N SER A 76 9.45 -10.73 -4.59
CA SER A 76 8.49 -10.80 -5.69
C SER A 76 8.69 -12.06 -6.52
N PHE A 77 7.61 -12.51 -7.14
CA PHE A 77 7.58 -13.71 -7.99
C PHE A 77 6.71 -13.48 -9.22
N PRO A 78 6.97 -14.18 -10.34
CA PRO A 78 5.99 -14.25 -11.42
C PRO A 78 4.61 -14.66 -10.88
N GLU A 79 3.55 -13.96 -11.26
CA GLU A 79 2.21 -14.09 -10.68
C GLU A 79 1.74 -15.56 -10.60
N LYS A 80 1.98 -16.34 -11.67
CA LYS A 80 1.62 -17.77 -11.74
C LYS A 80 2.37 -18.65 -10.72
N LYS A 81 3.49 -18.18 -10.16
CA LYS A 81 4.31 -18.91 -9.18
C LYS A 81 4.12 -18.39 -7.76
N LEU A 82 3.50 -17.23 -7.58
CA LEU A 82 3.43 -16.52 -6.31
C LEU A 82 2.90 -17.43 -5.18
N GLU A 83 1.75 -18.05 -5.35
CA GLU A 83 1.13 -18.87 -4.31
C GLU A 83 2.05 -20.04 -3.91
N MET A 84 2.58 -20.77 -4.88
CA MET A 84 3.47 -21.91 -4.62
C MET A 84 4.72 -21.51 -3.84
N GLU A 85 5.35 -20.40 -4.23
CA GLU A 85 6.58 -19.91 -3.57
C GLU A 85 6.28 -19.40 -2.15
N VAL A 86 5.18 -18.65 -1.97
CA VAL A 86 4.76 -18.18 -0.65
C VAL A 86 4.42 -19.34 0.28
N LEU A 87 3.76 -20.39 -0.21
CA LEU A 87 3.48 -21.59 0.58
C LEU A 87 4.75 -22.32 1.04
N LYS A 88 5.81 -22.36 0.21
CA LYS A 88 7.12 -22.91 0.63
C LYS A 88 7.69 -22.10 1.81
N ILE A 89 7.64 -20.77 1.73
CA ILE A 89 8.12 -19.91 2.81
C ILE A 89 7.28 -20.10 4.08
N ALA A 90 5.96 -20.12 3.94
CA ALA A 90 5.04 -20.33 5.06
C ALA A 90 5.31 -21.67 5.77
N LYS A 91 5.58 -22.75 5.01
CA LYS A 91 5.99 -24.05 5.57
C LYS A 91 7.31 -23.96 6.35
N ASN A 92 8.26 -23.10 5.92
CA ASN A 92 9.50 -22.89 6.68
C ASN A 92 9.24 -22.13 7.97
N VAL A 93 8.40 -21.09 7.93
CA VAL A 93 7.97 -20.36 9.13
C VAL A 93 7.30 -21.29 10.13
N ALA A 94 6.44 -22.21 9.66
CA ALA A 94 5.72 -23.17 10.50
C ALA A 94 6.63 -24.21 11.21
N LYS A 95 7.91 -24.33 10.82
CA LYS A 95 8.87 -25.22 11.50
C LYS A 95 9.43 -24.62 12.80
N ILE A 96 9.32 -23.31 12.98
CA ILE A 96 9.81 -22.65 14.18
C ILE A 96 8.84 -22.94 15.34
N PRO A 97 9.32 -23.37 16.51
CA PRO A 97 8.48 -23.57 17.68
C PRO A 97 7.66 -22.31 18.01
N HIS A 98 6.39 -22.50 18.32
CA HIS A 98 5.42 -21.40 18.44
C HIS A 98 5.79 -20.38 19.53
N ASP A 99 6.30 -20.84 20.67
CA ASP A 99 6.75 -19.99 21.77
C ASP A 99 7.95 -19.11 21.37
N VAL A 100 8.92 -19.68 20.65
CA VAL A 100 10.06 -18.93 20.10
C VAL A 100 9.62 -17.93 19.05
N GLN A 101 8.71 -18.34 18.15
CA GLN A 101 8.17 -17.48 17.11
C GLN A 101 7.45 -16.25 17.69
N GLN A 102 6.66 -16.44 18.74
CA GLN A 102 6.00 -15.34 19.46
C GLN A 102 7.00 -14.32 20.04
N ILE A 103 8.08 -14.82 20.66
CA ILE A 103 9.12 -13.97 21.23
C ILE A 103 9.85 -13.20 20.12
N ASN A 104 10.23 -13.89 19.04
CA ASN A 104 10.90 -13.26 17.90
C ASN A 104 10.06 -12.12 17.30
N LYS A 105 8.78 -12.37 17.03
CA LYS A 105 7.85 -11.35 16.53
C LYS A 105 7.73 -10.18 17.53
N ARG A 106 7.55 -10.47 18.80
CA ARG A 106 7.42 -9.47 19.84
C ARG A 106 8.68 -8.61 19.99
N SER A 107 9.87 -9.18 19.81
CA SER A 107 11.14 -8.43 19.89
C SER A 107 11.20 -7.35 18.83
N VAL A 108 10.82 -7.65 17.58
CA VAL A 108 10.78 -6.67 16.48
C VAL A 108 9.71 -5.60 16.75
N HIS A 109 8.50 -6.00 17.10
CA HIS A 109 7.42 -5.04 17.35
C HIS A 109 7.74 -4.08 18.50
N ARG A 110 8.43 -4.55 19.56
CA ARG A 110 8.86 -3.68 20.64
C ARG A 110 9.88 -2.64 20.22
N GLN A 111 10.81 -2.98 19.32
CA GLN A 111 11.72 -1.99 18.77
C GLN A 111 10.97 -0.93 17.96
N MET A 112 9.99 -1.33 17.14
CA MET A 112 9.17 -0.39 16.39
C MET A 112 8.35 0.53 17.32
N GLU A 113 7.85 0.00 18.44
CA GLU A 113 7.17 0.81 19.46
C GLU A 113 8.10 1.88 20.06
N MET A 114 9.33 1.51 20.42
CA MET A 114 10.34 2.45 20.93
C MET A 114 10.76 3.49 19.87
N MET A 115 10.73 3.12 18.60
CA MET A 115 10.95 4.05 17.50
C MET A 115 9.76 4.98 17.23
N GLY A 116 8.66 4.87 17.98
CA GLY A 116 7.55 5.81 17.92
C GLY A 116 6.41 5.43 16.96
N ILE A 117 6.31 4.18 16.50
CA ILE A 117 5.30 3.77 15.51
C ILE A 117 3.87 4.04 15.97
N ARG A 118 3.56 3.88 17.27
CA ARG A 118 2.22 4.15 17.81
C ARG A 118 1.87 5.64 17.75
N ALA A 119 2.83 6.53 17.99
CA ALA A 119 2.64 7.97 17.85
C ALA A 119 2.42 8.35 16.38
N ALA A 120 3.18 7.73 15.47
CA ALA A 120 3.03 7.95 14.04
C ALA A 120 1.65 7.52 13.51
N LEU A 121 1.12 6.38 13.98
CA LEU A 121 -0.23 5.93 13.62
C LEU A 121 -1.30 6.93 14.06
N ARG A 122 -1.22 7.45 15.29
CA ARG A 122 -2.16 8.46 15.78
C ARG A 122 -2.10 9.74 14.95
N ALA A 123 -0.89 10.22 14.66
CA ALA A 123 -0.70 11.40 13.81
C ALA A 123 -1.23 11.16 12.38
N GLY A 124 -1.08 9.96 11.83
CA GLY A 124 -1.63 9.58 10.52
C GLY A 124 -3.16 9.70 10.51
N THR A 125 -3.83 9.12 11.50
CA THR A 125 -5.29 9.21 11.63
C THR A 125 -5.76 10.67 11.79
N GLU A 126 -5.08 11.48 12.60
CA GLU A 126 -5.40 12.90 12.78
C GLU A 126 -5.27 13.69 11.47
N LEU A 127 -4.16 13.48 10.73
CA LEU A 127 -3.92 14.15 9.44
C LEU A 127 -4.89 13.68 8.38
N GLN A 128 -5.25 12.40 8.37
CA GLN A 128 -6.29 11.89 7.47
C GLN A 128 -7.62 12.58 7.73
N GLN A 129 -8.04 12.71 8.99
CA GLN A 129 -9.29 13.40 9.34
C GLN A 129 -9.25 14.88 8.96
N LEU A 130 -8.15 15.59 9.21
CA LEU A 130 -8.00 16.98 8.79
C LEU A 130 -8.11 17.13 7.26
N SER A 131 -7.57 16.18 6.51
CA SER A 131 -7.62 16.20 5.04
C SER A 131 -9.06 16.12 4.51
N MET A 132 -9.97 15.44 5.20
CA MET A 132 -11.38 15.33 4.82
C MET A 132 -12.10 16.69 4.82
N HIS A 133 -11.56 17.68 5.54
CA HIS A 133 -12.08 19.05 5.56
C HIS A 133 -11.48 19.96 4.48
N THR A 134 -10.60 19.45 3.63
CA THR A 134 -10.06 20.23 2.51
C THR A 134 -11.11 20.43 1.41
N LYS A 135 -10.93 21.50 0.61
CA LYS A 135 -11.81 21.75 -0.55
C LYS A 135 -11.73 20.57 -1.54
N SER A 136 -10.53 20.06 -1.80
CA SER A 136 -10.31 18.97 -2.77
C SER A 136 -11.05 17.69 -2.36
N ALA A 137 -11.02 17.33 -1.08
CA ALA A 137 -11.74 16.15 -0.59
C ALA A 137 -13.26 16.35 -0.71
N ARG A 138 -13.79 17.51 -0.31
CA ARG A 138 -15.22 17.81 -0.45
C ARG A 138 -15.67 17.78 -1.90
N ASP A 139 -14.92 18.37 -2.83
CA ASP A 139 -15.24 18.37 -4.26
C ASP A 139 -15.26 16.95 -4.82
N PHE A 140 -14.31 16.10 -4.40
CA PHE A 140 -14.27 14.69 -4.79
C PHE A 140 -15.50 13.92 -4.30
N PHE A 141 -15.87 14.06 -3.03
CA PHE A 141 -17.05 13.38 -2.50
C PHE A 141 -18.36 13.89 -3.10
N LYS A 142 -18.43 15.20 -3.42
CA LYS A 142 -19.55 15.74 -4.18
C LYS A 142 -19.66 15.08 -5.56
N MET A 143 -18.53 14.96 -6.28
CA MET A 143 -18.50 14.25 -7.57
C MET A 143 -18.92 12.77 -7.43
N VAL A 144 -18.47 12.09 -6.37
CA VAL A 144 -18.89 10.72 -6.09
C VAL A 144 -20.40 10.61 -5.91
N ALA A 145 -21.00 11.56 -5.17
CA ALA A 145 -22.44 11.59 -4.93
C ALA A 145 -23.25 11.87 -6.22
N GLU A 146 -22.77 12.76 -7.08
CA GLU A 146 -23.45 13.20 -8.30
C GLU A 146 -23.24 12.24 -9.49
N GLN A 147 -22.07 11.65 -9.61
CA GLN A 147 -21.64 10.95 -10.83
C GLN A 147 -21.16 9.50 -10.59
N GLY A 148 -21.11 9.08 -9.34
CA GLY A 148 -20.64 7.77 -8.93
C GLY A 148 -19.12 7.64 -8.78
N LEU A 149 -18.70 6.69 -7.96
CA LEU A 149 -17.30 6.48 -7.59
C LEU A 149 -16.40 6.20 -8.79
N THR A 150 -16.84 5.36 -9.72
CA THR A 150 -16.05 4.97 -10.89
C THR A 150 -15.66 6.17 -11.74
N LYS A 151 -16.58 7.10 -11.97
CA LYS A 151 -16.32 8.32 -12.75
C LYS A 151 -15.39 9.26 -11.98
N ALA A 152 -15.64 9.49 -10.69
CA ALA A 152 -14.81 10.33 -9.85
C ALA A 152 -13.35 9.84 -9.79
N LEU A 153 -13.13 8.52 -9.65
CA LEU A 153 -11.80 7.92 -9.70
C LEU A 153 -11.15 8.08 -11.09
N SER A 154 -11.93 7.90 -12.17
CA SER A 154 -11.42 8.10 -13.52
C SER A 154 -10.95 9.53 -13.75
N GLU A 155 -11.73 10.52 -13.37
CA GLU A 155 -11.36 11.92 -13.50
C GLU A 155 -10.15 12.29 -12.66
N ARG A 156 -10.02 11.72 -11.44
CA ARG A 156 -8.84 11.91 -10.61
C ARG A 156 -7.58 11.38 -11.28
N ASP A 157 -7.62 10.16 -11.82
CA ASP A 157 -6.43 9.41 -12.21
C ASP A 157 -6.04 9.58 -13.68
N THR A 158 -6.97 9.95 -14.58
CA THR A 158 -6.71 10.09 -16.03
C THR A 158 -5.57 11.04 -16.35
N LYS A 159 -5.47 12.16 -15.62
CA LYS A 159 -4.41 13.16 -15.83
C LYS A 159 -3.00 12.68 -15.45
N TYR A 160 -2.91 11.56 -14.71
CA TYR A 160 -1.63 10.95 -14.33
C TYR A 160 -1.24 9.78 -15.25
N GLY A 161 -2.15 9.32 -16.15
CA GLY A 161 -1.89 8.26 -17.13
C GLY A 161 -1.66 6.88 -16.51
N ASP A 162 -2.15 6.64 -15.30
CA ASP A 162 -1.97 5.38 -14.60
C ASP A 162 -3.32 4.74 -14.18
N TYR A 163 -3.26 3.53 -13.65
CA TYR A 163 -4.34 2.71 -13.09
C TYR A 163 -5.46 2.28 -14.06
N ARG A 164 -5.83 3.06 -15.09
CA ARG A 164 -6.96 2.73 -15.97
C ARG A 164 -6.65 2.63 -17.46
N GLU A 165 -5.53 3.17 -17.94
CA GLU A 165 -5.16 3.02 -19.37
C GLU A 165 -4.85 1.58 -19.77
N SER A 166 -4.42 0.74 -18.81
CA SER A 166 -4.15 -0.68 -19.05
C SER A 166 -5.41 -1.53 -19.29
N GLU A 167 -6.58 -1.06 -18.89
CA GLU A 167 -7.85 -1.78 -19.11
C GLU A 167 -8.41 -1.54 -20.52
N LYS A 168 -8.16 -0.37 -21.12
CA LYS A 168 -8.60 -0.06 -22.49
C LYS A 168 -7.85 -0.85 -23.56
N LYS A 169 -6.61 -1.30 -23.30
CA LYS A 169 -5.82 -2.08 -24.24
C LYS A 169 -6.11 -3.59 -24.22
N LYS A 170 -6.88 -4.10 -23.28
CA LYS A 170 -7.29 -5.51 -23.21
C LYS A 170 -8.64 -5.83 -23.87
N GLY A 171 -9.33 -4.83 -24.40
CA GLY A 171 -10.65 -4.96 -25.01
C GLY A 171 -10.68 -4.83 -26.54
N THR A 172 -9.53 -4.80 -27.19
CA THR A 172 -9.44 -4.77 -28.67
C THR A 172 -8.29 -5.67 -29.12
N ASP A 173 -8.53 -6.96 -29.10
CA ASP A 173 -7.93 -7.98 -29.95
C ASP A 173 -8.93 -9.15 -30.05
#